data_181c0cceb97d8fddb6e48bf896990388
#
_entry.id   181c0cceb97d8fddb6e48bf896990388
#
_cell.length_a   1.000
_cell.length_b   1.000
_cell.length_c   1.000
_cell.angle_alpha   90.00
_cell.angle_beta   90.00
_cell.angle_gamma   90.00
#
_symmetry.space_group_name_H-M   'P 1'
#
loop_
_entity.id
_entity.type
_entity.pdbx_description
1 polymer ?
#
loop_
_entity_poly.entity_id
_entity_poly.type
_entity_poly.pdbx_seq_one_letter_code
_entity_poly.pdbx_strand_id
1 'polypeptide(L)'
;GKGLIPVDMEPLGTTEVYGLDRVFVYVRLTSEPDPEQDRIVGGFEMGGHPVIRIAVPDRYDIGAEFFRWEFATAVAGAVLNVNPFNQPNVQESKDYTKSLTDEYERIGAVPTESPVMEEDGLKVFTDRHNAVELAKGIAGASLESCLQRHLNRISLNDYVAINAYLEMN
;
A
#
# COMPACT_ATOMS: atom_id res chain seq x y z
N GLY A 1 0.90 0.34 -7.80
CA GLY A 1 -0.16 0.19 -8.78
C GLY A 1 -0.20 1.34 -9.78
N LYS A 2 -0.54 1.03 -11.01
CA LYS A 2 -0.72 2.05 -12.06
C LYS A 2 -2.20 2.45 -12.12
N GLY A 3 -2.65 3.27 -11.17
CA GLY A 3 -4.01 3.80 -11.14
C GLY A 3 -5.05 2.93 -10.40
N LEU A 4 -4.69 1.71 -9.98
CA LEU A 4 -5.55 0.87 -9.15
C LEU A 4 -4.83 0.55 -7.84
N ILE A 5 -5.42 0.96 -6.73
CA ILE A 5 -4.88 0.74 -5.38
C ILE A 5 -5.89 -0.12 -4.63
N PRO A 6 -5.63 -1.42 -4.47
CA PRO A 6 -6.49 -2.27 -3.65
C PRO A 6 -6.29 -1.94 -2.17
N VAL A 7 -7.40 -1.79 -1.45
CA VAL A 7 -7.41 -1.57 -0.01
C VAL A 7 -8.38 -2.59 0.60
N ASP A 8 -7.92 -3.33 1.59
CA ASP A 8 -8.76 -4.25 2.34
C ASP A 8 -8.65 -3.96 3.84
N MET A 9 -9.57 -4.50 4.63
CA MET A 9 -9.63 -4.36 6.09
C MET A 9 -9.59 -2.90 6.59
N GLU A 10 -9.88 -1.94 5.72
CA GLU A 10 -10.01 -0.54 6.12
C GLU A 10 -11.26 -0.37 7.02
N PRO A 11 -11.14 0.29 8.17
CA PRO A 11 -12.31 0.71 8.93
C PRO A 11 -13.16 1.65 8.06
N LEU A 12 -14.37 1.22 7.72
CA LEU A 12 -15.25 1.98 6.84
C LEU A 12 -15.71 3.28 7.52
N GLY A 13 -15.48 4.40 6.86
CA GLY A 13 -16.01 5.70 7.24
C GLY A 13 -17.44 5.93 6.75
N THR A 14 -17.94 7.14 6.93
CA THR A 14 -19.20 7.56 6.32
C THR A 14 -19.03 7.79 4.81
N THR A 15 -20.14 7.79 4.07
CA THR A 15 -20.10 7.92 2.60
C THR A 15 -19.43 9.20 2.11
N GLU A 16 -19.49 10.26 2.91
CA GLU A 16 -18.97 11.59 2.55
C GLU A 16 -17.45 11.69 2.57
N VAL A 17 -16.75 10.76 3.26
CA VAL A 17 -15.28 10.79 3.33
C VAL A 17 -14.61 10.20 2.08
N TYR A 18 -15.39 9.51 1.24
CA TYR A 18 -14.87 8.88 0.02
C TYR A 18 -15.08 9.74 -1.21
N GLY A 19 -14.04 9.87 -2.03
CA GLY A 19 -14.12 10.53 -3.33
C GLY A 19 -14.85 9.70 -4.39
N LEU A 20 -15.12 10.32 -5.53
CA LEU A 20 -15.78 9.66 -6.69
C LEU A 20 -14.88 8.66 -7.42
N ASP A 21 -13.63 8.55 -7.04
CA ASP A 21 -12.62 7.66 -7.60
C ASP A 21 -12.55 6.28 -6.91
N ARG A 22 -13.56 5.95 -6.10
CA ARG A 22 -13.66 4.68 -5.36
C ARG A 22 -14.68 3.76 -5.98
N VAL A 23 -14.36 2.47 -5.99
CA VAL A 23 -15.31 1.38 -6.23
C VAL A 23 -15.23 0.42 -5.04
N PHE A 24 -16.38 0.08 -4.49
CA PHE A 24 -16.46 -0.84 -3.36
C PHE A 24 -16.77 -2.24 -3.90
N VAL A 25 -16.04 -3.24 -3.42
CA VAL A 25 -16.31 -4.63 -3.74
C VAL A 25 -16.72 -5.34 -2.46
N TYR A 26 -17.94 -5.83 -2.44
CA TYR A 26 -18.50 -6.55 -1.32
C TYR A 26 -18.58 -8.04 -1.63
N VAL A 27 -17.63 -8.80 -1.10
CA VAL A 27 -17.63 -10.28 -1.18
C VAL A 27 -18.41 -10.80 0.02
N ARG A 28 -19.59 -11.34 -0.24
CA ARG A 28 -20.55 -11.75 0.79
C ARG A 28 -20.70 -13.26 0.84
N LEU A 29 -20.37 -13.85 2.00
CA LEU A 29 -20.67 -15.25 2.24
C LEU A 29 -22.17 -15.42 2.55
N THR A 30 -22.89 -16.10 1.67
CA THR A 30 -24.36 -16.21 1.80
C THR A 30 -24.81 -17.18 2.88
N SER A 31 -23.98 -18.17 3.21
CA SER A 31 -24.23 -19.10 4.32
C SER A 31 -24.06 -18.46 5.71
N GLU A 32 -23.30 -17.37 5.81
CA GLU A 32 -23.06 -16.62 7.04
C GLU A 32 -23.20 -15.12 6.78
N PRO A 33 -24.44 -14.61 6.63
CA PRO A 33 -24.66 -13.20 6.32
C PRO A 33 -24.30 -12.30 7.51
N ASP A 34 -23.73 -11.13 7.19
CA ASP A 34 -23.50 -10.05 8.14
C ASP A 34 -24.47 -8.88 7.86
N PRO A 35 -25.57 -8.76 8.63
CA PRO A 35 -26.56 -7.72 8.39
C PRO A 35 -26.04 -6.30 8.59
N GLU A 36 -25.04 -6.10 9.47
CA GLU A 36 -24.46 -4.78 9.69
C GLU A 36 -23.60 -4.36 8.49
N GLN A 37 -22.80 -5.27 7.98
CA GLN A 37 -22.02 -5.03 6.76
C GLN A 37 -22.95 -4.83 5.55
N ASP A 38 -24.03 -5.64 5.42
CA ASP A 38 -25.06 -5.44 4.40
C ASP A 38 -25.66 -4.02 4.45
N ARG A 39 -25.94 -3.51 5.67
CA ARG A 39 -26.47 -2.17 5.89
C ARG A 39 -25.48 -1.07 5.50
N ILE A 40 -24.22 -1.21 5.91
CA ILE A 40 -23.15 -0.25 5.59
C ILE A 40 -22.97 -0.16 4.07
N VAL A 41 -22.85 -1.30 3.40
CA VAL A 41 -22.70 -1.37 1.95
C VAL A 41 -23.90 -0.78 1.21
N GLY A 42 -25.11 -1.02 1.72
CA GLY A 42 -26.31 -0.36 1.20
C GLY A 42 -26.25 1.17 1.33
N GLY A 43 -25.63 1.68 2.39
CA GLY A 43 -25.39 3.11 2.57
C GLY A 43 -24.49 3.71 1.47
N PHE A 44 -23.44 3.00 1.06
CA PHE A 44 -22.58 3.45 -0.05
C PHE A 44 -23.33 3.50 -1.39
N GLU A 45 -24.16 2.50 -1.68
CA GLU A 45 -25.01 2.50 -2.88
C GLU A 45 -25.97 3.70 -2.89
N MET A 46 -26.65 3.95 -1.76
CA MET A 46 -27.53 5.10 -1.61
C MET A 46 -26.79 6.44 -1.70
N GLY A 47 -25.53 6.48 -1.26
CA GLY A 47 -24.64 7.62 -1.39
C GLY A 47 -24.09 7.84 -2.80
N GLY A 48 -24.42 6.95 -3.75
CA GLY A 48 -24.03 7.07 -5.15
C GLY A 48 -22.65 6.48 -5.48
N HIS A 49 -22.05 5.74 -4.57
CA HIS A 49 -20.79 5.06 -4.85
C HIS A 49 -21.02 3.75 -5.63
N PRO A 50 -20.15 3.44 -6.61
CA PRO A 50 -20.22 2.15 -7.31
C PRO A 50 -19.91 1.00 -6.33
N VAL A 51 -20.82 0.02 -6.26
CA VAL A 51 -20.65 -1.19 -5.45
C VAL A 51 -20.79 -2.42 -6.33
N ILE A 52 -19.79 -3.30 -6.28
CA ILE A 52 -19.81 -4.62 -6.91
C ILE A 52 -20.11 -5.65 -5.82
N ARG A 53 -21.26 -6.34 -5.93
CA ARG A 53 -21.65 -7.39 -4.99
C ARG A 53 -21.31 -8.75 -5.56
N ILE A 54 -20.52 -9.52 -4.82
CA ILE A 54 -20.15 -10.90 -5.15
C ILE A 54 -20.71 -11.82 -4.06
N ALA A 55 -21.68 -12.64 -4.43
CA ALA A 55 -22.24 -13.63 -3.52
C ALA A 55 -21.42 -14.93 -3.62
N VAL A 56 -20.87 -15.35 -2.50
CA VAL A 56 -20.15 -16.61 -2.34
C VAL A 56 -21.04 -17.56 -1.55
N PRO A 57 -21.52 -18.67 -2.13
CA PRO A 57 -22.46 -19.57 -1.46
C PRO A 57 -21.87 -20.27 -0.25
N ASP A 58 -20.64 -20.77 -0.37
CA ASP A 58 -19.95 -21.55 0.64
C ASP A 58 -18.48 -21.15 0.76
N ARG A 59 -17.86 -21.42 1.89
CA ARG A 59 -16.42 -21.14 2.13
C ARG A 59 -15.50 -21.90 1.16
N TYR A 60 -15.91 -23.06 0.68
CA TYR A 60 -15.13 -23.82 -0.29
C TYR A 60 -15.12 -23.20 -1.70
N ASP A 61 -16.07 -22.31 -1.98
CA ASP A 61 -16.12 -21.57 -3.26
C ASP A 61 -15.07 -20.47 -3.35
N ILE A 62 -14.28 -20.24 -2.30
CA ILE A 62 -13.19 -19.25 -2.31
C ILE A 62 -12.16 -19.51 -3.43
N GLY A 63 -11.98 -20.76 -3.83
CA GLY A 63 -11.13 -21.08 -4.98
C GLY A 63 -11.61 -20.49 -6.29
N ALA A 64 -12.92 -20.39 -6.48
CA ALA A 64 -13.50 -19.72 -7.64
C ALA A 64 -13.29 -18.19 -7.59
N GLU A 65 -13.27 -17.62 -6.37
CA GLU A 65 -12.97 -16.19 -6.19
C GLU A 65 -11.50 -15.90 -6.48
N PHE A 66 -10.55 -16.73 -6.10
CA PHE A 66 -9.16 -16.58 -6.50
C PHE A 66 -9.02 -16.51 -8.03
N PHE A 67 -9.61 -17.45 -8.73
CA PHE A 67 -9.61 -17.44 -10.19
C PHE A 67 -10.26 -16.17 -10.77
N ARG A 68 -11.41 -15.74 -10.22
CA ARG A 68 -12.08 -14.50 -10.63
C ARG A 68 -11.16 -13.29 -10.51
N TRP A 69 -10.47 -13.15 -9.40
CA TRP A 69 -9.58 -12.02 -9.15
C TRP A 69 -8.29 -12.07 -9.96
N GLU A 70 -7.74 -13.25 -10.20
CA GLU A 70 -6.61 -13.43 -11.12
C GLU A 70 -6.99 -13.01 -12.55
N PHE A 71 -8.18 -13.45 -13.01
CA PHE A 71 -8.68 -13.08 -14.31
C PHE A 71 -8.99 -11.57 -14.41
N ALA A 72 -9.62 -11.00 -13.38
CA ALA A 72 -9.87 -9.56 -13.31
C ALA A 72 -8.57 -8.75 -13.35
N THR A 73 -7.51 -9.22 -12.67
CA THR A 73 -6.18 -8.62 -12.71
C THR A 73 -5.58 -8.64 -14.11
N ALA A 74 -5.71 -9.76 -14.83
CA ALA A 74 -5.25 -9.88 -16.22
C ALA A 74 -5.98 -8.89 -17.13
N VAL A 75 -7.31 -8.79 -17.01
CA VAL A 75 -8.13 -7.84 -17.79
C VAL A 75 -7.76 -6.40 -17.46
N ALA A 76 -7.63 -6.06 -16.18
CA ALA A 76 -7.22 -4.73 -15.76
C ALA A 76 -5.82 -4.37 -16.31
N GLY A 77 -4.89 -5.33 -16.29
CA GLY A 77 -3.56 -5.17 -16.89
C GLY A 77 -3.63 -4.86 -18.38
N ALA A 78 -4.49 -5.59 -19.12
CA ALA A 78 -4.71 -5.34 -20.54
C ALA A 78 -5.27 -3.93 -20.81
N VAL A 79 -6.26 -3.49 -20.02
CA VAL A 79 -6.86 -2.14 -20.12
C VAL A 79 -5.84 -1.05 -19.81
N LEU A 80 -5.03 -1.25 -18.77
CA LEU A 80 -4.00 -0.29 -18.34
C LEU A 80 -2.72 -0.36 -19.18
N ASN A 81 -2.64 -1.30 -20.13
CA ASN A 81 -1.45 -1.58 -20.93
C ASN A 81 -0.20 -1.83 -20.05
N VAL A 82 -0.35 -2.69 -19.06
CA VAL A 82 0.73 -3.18 -18.19
C VAL A 82 0.66 -4.71 -18.13
N ASN A 83 1.82 -5.35 -17.95
CA ASN A 83 1.84 -6.77 -17.61
C ASN A 83 1.75 -6.93 -16.09
N PRO A 84 0.62 -7.41 -15.54
CA PRO A 84 0.46 -7.55 -14.10
C PRO A 84 1.21 -8.74 -13.51
N PHE A 85 1.76 -9.62 -14.35
CA PHE A 85 2.45 -10.84 -13.93
C PHE A 85 3.97 -10.71 -13.93
N ASN A 86 4.52 -9.66 -14.53
CA ASN A 86 5.93 -9.37 -14.40
C ASN A 86 6.13 -8.50 -13.13
N GLN A 87 7.12 -8.85 -12.33
CA GLN A 87 7.38 -8.20 -11.06
C GLN A 87 8.84 -7.75 -10.97
N PRO A 88 9.30 -6.81 -11.83
CA PRO A 88 10.70 -6.39 -11.86
C PRO A 88 11.19 -5.85 -10.51
N ASN A 89 10.36 -5.10 -9.81
CA ASN A 89 10.71 -4.55 -8.49
C ASN A 89 10.86 -5.64 -7.41
N VAL A 90 10.10 -6.74 -7.52
CA VAL A 90 10.24 -7.88 -6.60
C VAL A 90 11.57 -8.60 -6.84
N GLN A 91 11.97 -8.76 -8.10
CA GLN A 91 13.27 -9.36 -8.43
C GLN A 91 14.42 -8.47 -7.93
N GLU A 92 14.35 -7.18 -8.17
CA GLU A 92 15.31 -6.20 -7.65
C GLU A 92 15.43 -6.27 -6.12
N SER A 93 14.30 -6.35 -5.40
CA SER A 93 14.28 -6.50 -3.94
C SER A 93 14.96 -7.80 -3.49
N LYS A 94 14.74 -8.92 -4.21
CA LYS A 94 15.40 -10.20 -3.93
C LYS A 94 16.91 -10.14 -4.15
N ASP A 95 17.34 -9.49 -5.22
CA ASP A 95 18.76 -9.34 -5.55
C ASP A 95 19.46 -8.47 -4.51
N TYR A 96 18.79 -7.41 -4.03
CA TYR A 96 19.27 -6.56 -2.93
C TYR A 96 19.41 -7.35 -1.62
N THR A 97 18.35 -8.08 -1.26
CA THR A 97 18.38 -8.93 -0.04
C THR A 97 19.48 -9.96 -0.10
N LYS A 98 19.65 -10.61 -1.26
CA LYS A 98 20.73 -11.58 -1.46
C LYS A 98 22.11 -10.92 -1.29
N SER A 99 22.33 -9.77 -1.88
CA SER A 99 23.58 -9.02 -1.76
C SER A 99 23.90 -8.67 -0.29
N LEU A 100 22.91 -8.22 0.48
CA LEU A 100 23.07 -7.95 1.91
C LEU A 100 23.37 -9.21 2.72
N THR A 101 22.72 -10.32 2.39
CA THR A 101 22.95 -11.61 3.06
C THR A 101 24.36 -12.14 2.75
N ASP A 102 24.76 -12.12 1.49
CA ASP A 102 26.11 -12.52 1.07
C ASP A 102 27.20 -11.67 1.78
N GLU A 103 26.94 -10.37 1.93
CA GLU A 103 27.85 -9.46 2.65
C GLU A 103 27.88 -9.79 4.15
N TYR A 104 26.73 -10.03 4.77
CA TYR A 104 26.67 -10.45 6.17
C TYR A 104 27.40 -11.76 6.41
N GLU A 105 27.25 -12.75 5.56
CA GLU A 105 27.97 -14.02 5.66
C GLU A 105 29.49 -13.85 5.54
N ARG A 106 29.93 -12.88 4.71
CA ARG A 106 31.34 -12.59 4.47
C ARG A 106 32.03 -11.86 5.62
N ILE A 107 31.35 -10.88 6.25
CA ILE A 107 31.97 -9.99 7.26
C ILE A 107 31.38 -10.13 8.67
N GLY A 108 30.29 -10.88 8.83
CA GLY A 108 29.62 -11.09 10.12
C GLY A 108 28.83 -9.87 10.64
N ALA A 109 28.61 -8.86 9.80
CA ALA A 109 27.87 -7.65 10.15
C ALA A 109 27.06 -7.13 8.96
N VAL A 110 25.93 -6.52 9.25
CA VAL A 110 25.15 -5.78 8.23
C VAL A 110 25.87 -4.45 7.94
N PRO A 111 25.99 -4.04 6.68
CA PRO A 111 26.54 -2.72 6.35
C PRO A 111 25.81 -1.62 7.12
N THR A 112 26.57 -0.75 7.78
CA THR A 112 25.99 0.37 8.52
C THR A 112 25.84 1.57 7.61
N GLU A 113 24.64 2.12 7.56
CA GLU A 113 24.38 3.39 6.90
C GLU A 113 24.49 4.54 7.91
N SER A 114 24.89 5.70 7.43
CA SER A 114 24.88 6.92 8.24
C SER A 114 23.51 7.57 8.11
N PRO A 115 22.83 7.89 9.22
CA PRO A 115 21.57 8.61 9.17
C PRO A 115 21.81 10.03 8.60
N VAL A 116 20.85 10.54 7.85
CA VAL A 116 20.85 11.93 7.37
C VAL A 116 20.44 12.91 8.46
N MET A 117 19.74 12.40 9.50
CA MET A 117 19.31 13.14 10.66
C MET A 117 19.12 12.20 11.85
N GLU A 118 19.41 12.71 13.06
CA GLU A 118 19.13 12.02 14.31
C GLU A 118 18.57 13.03 15.32
N GLU A 119 17.43 12.72 15.95
CA GLU A 119 16.77 13.54 16.95
C GLU A 119 16.03 12.64 17.94
N ASP A 120 16.22 12.83 19.22
CA ASP A 120 15.56 12.09 20.32
C ASP A 120 15.63 10.55 20.17
N GLY A 121 16.74 10.03 19.67
CA GLY A 121 16.92 8.60 19.44
C GLY A 121 16.30 8.05 18.16
N LEU A 122 15.59 8.88 17.42
CA LEU A 122 15.05 8.54 16.09
C LEU A 122 16.09 8.85 15.02
N LYS A 123 16.28 7.94 14.09
CA LYS A 123 17.23 8.07 12.97
C LYS A 123 16.50 8.04 11.65
N VAL A 124 16.79 8.99 10.80
CA VAL A 124 16.27 9.07 9.44
C VAL A 124 17.34 8.60 8.46
N PHE A 125 16.95 7.64 7.62
CA PHE A 125 17.78 7.15 6.54
C PHE A 125 17.08 7.40 5.21
N THR A 126 17.84 7.66 4.17
CA THR A 126 17.31 7.82 2.82
C THR A 126 18.43 7.61 1.80
N ASP A 127 18.05 7.41 0.55
CA ASP A 127 19.00 7.34 -0.55
C ASP A 127 19.74 8.67 -0.77
N ARG A 128 20.88 8.58 -1.49
CA ARG A 128 21.75 9.74 -1.72
C ARG A 128 21.04 10.91 -2.42
N HIS A 129 20.10 10.63 -3.33
CA HIS A 129 19.39 11.68 -4.05
C HIS A 129 18.47 12.46 -3.11
N ASN A 130 17.66 11.72 -2.36
CA ASN A 130 16.77 12.31 -1.36
C ASN A 130 17.54 12.99 -0.23
N ALA A 131 18.69 12.45 0.20
CA ALA A 131 19.54 13.09 1.19
C ALA A 131 19.97 14.50 0.76
N VAL A 132 20.38 14.68 -0.49
CA VAL A 132 20.74 15.99 -1.04
C VAL A 132 19.56 16.95 -1.09
N GLU A 133 18.38 16.46 -1.49
CA GLU A 133 17.15 17.29 -1.56
C GLU A 133 16.66 17.69 -0.16
N LEU A 134 16.70 16.77 0.78
CA LEU A 134 16.32 17.05 2.17
C LEU A 134 17.33 17.97 2.86
N ALA A 135 18.63 17.87 2.56
CA ALA A 135 19.68 18.70 3.14
C ALA A 135 19.64 20.17 2.67
N LYS A 136 19.00 20.49 1.55
CA LYS A 136 18.87 21.86 1.07
C LYS A 136 18.08 22.71 2.06
N GLY A 137 18.78 23.45 2.93
CA GLY A 137 18.20 24.37 3.90
C GLY A 137 17.92 23.79 5.31
N ILE A 138 18.58 22.70 5.68
CA ILE A 138 18.41 22.02 7.00
C ILE A 138 19.56 22.32 7.98
N ALA A 139 20.18 23.45 7.96
CA ALA A 139 21.05 23.82 9.11
C ALA A 139 20.16 23.99 10.35
N GLY A 140 20.10 22.99 11.25
CA GLY A 140 19.32 23.01 12.48
C GLY A 140 17.84 22.61 12.36
N ALA A 141 17.47 21.83 11.37
CA ALA A 141 16.09 21.38 11.20
C ALA A 141 15.73 20.23 12.16
N SER A 142 14.50 20.23 12.67
CA SER A 142 13.89 19.16 13.44
C SER A 142 13.43 18.00 12.52
N LEU A 143 13.22 16.83 13.14
CA LEU A 143 12.60 15.67 12.45
C LEU A 143 11.26 16.05 11.81
N GLU A 144 10.44 16.84 12.50
CA GLU A 144 9.18 17.35 11.98
C GLU A 144 9.37 18.12 10.66
N SER A 145 10.33 19.05 10.63
CA SER A 145 10.61 19.86 9.43
C SER A 145 11.15 19.01 8.27
N CYS A 146 11.90 17.95 8.58
CA CYS A 146 12.37 16.99 7.58
C CYS A 146 11.20 16.21 6.96
N LEU A 147 10.33 15.66 7.79
CA LEU A 147 9.13 14.94 7.35
C LEU A 147 8.18 15.85 6.57
N GLN A 148 7.93 17.06 7.06
CA GLN A 148 7.09 18.04 6.38
C GLN A 148 7.63 18.40 4.99
N ARG A 149 8.93 18.57 4.87
CA ARG A 149 9.56 18.80 3.57
C ARG A 149 9.42 17.62 2.63
N HIS A 150 9.55 16.40 3.14
CA HIS A 150 9.36 15.19 2.34
C HIS A 150 7.92 15.10 1.83
N LEU A 151 6.94 15.30 2.71
CA LEU A 151 5.52 15.26 2.39
C LEU A 151 5.07 16.40 1.46
N ASN A 152 5.69 17.58 1.57
CA ASN A 152 5.40 18.71 0.66
C ASN A 152 5.82 18.47 -0.81
N ARG A 153 6.47 17.34 -1.09
CA ARG A 153 6.79 16.91 -2.47
C ARG A 153 5.63 16.19 -3.16
N ILE A 154 4.59 15.84 -2.39
CA ILE A 154 3.41 15.16 -2.90
C ILE A 154 2.67 16.08 -3.86
N SER A 155 2.42 15.57 -5.05
CA SER A 155 1.72 16.26 -6.13
C SER A 155 0.37 15.60 -6.41
N LEU A 156 -0.43 16.23 -7.24
CA LEU A 156 -1.70 15.66 -7.68
C LEU A 156 -1.47 14.30 -8.35
N ASN A 157 -2.24 13.29 -7.96
CA ASN A 157 -2.16 11.88 -8.35
C ASN A 157 -0.99 11.08 -7.73
N ASP A 158 -0.25 11.64 -6.79
CA ASP A 158 0.68 10.88 -5.97
C ASP A 158 -0.07 10.21 -4.79
N TYR A 159 0.52 9.18 -4.22
CA TYR A 159 0.07 8.58 -2.98
C TYR A 159 1.26 8.35 -2.04
N VAL A 160 0.99 8.29 -0.75
CA VAL A 160 1.97 7.98 0.29
C VAL A 160 1.62 6.64 0.92
N ALA A 161 2.61 5.78 1.03
CA ALA A 161 2.49 4.54 1.78
C ALA A 161 3.43 4.59 3.00
N ILE A 162 2.87 4.32 4.18
CA ILE A 162 3.62 4.19 5.42
C ILE A 162 3.68 2.70 5.76
N ASN A 163 4.88 2.12 5.63
CA ASN A 163 5.12 0.74 6.00
C ASN A 163 5.82 0.72 7.37
N ALA A 164 5.30 -0.06 8.31
CA ALA A 164 5.85 -0.14 9.65
C ALA A 164 6.05 -1.60 10.08
N TYR A 165 7.19 -1.88 10.71
CA TYR A 165 7.47 -3.13 11.40
C TYR A 165 7.20 -2.91 12.90
N LEU A 166 5.93 -3.03 13.28
CA LEU A 166 5.47 -2.88 14.65
C LEU A 166 4.78 -4.17 15.10
N GLU A 167 4.88 -4.48 16.40
CA GLU A 167 4.04 -5.53 16.96
C GLU A 167 2.56 -5.16 16.81
N MET A 168 1.80 -6.09 16.25
CA MET A 168 0.34 -5.95 16.18
C MET A 168 -0.23 -6.37 17.55
N ASN A 169 -0.68 -5.38 18.33
CA ASN A 169 -1.33 -5.56 19.62
C ASN A 169 -2.84 -5.61 19.48
#